data_4cf68c07a369021aacf65a1df3a5ef9b
#
_entry.id   4cf68c07a369021aacf65a1df3a5ef9b
#
_cell.length_a   1.000
_cell.length_b   1.000
_cell.length_c   1.000
_cell.angle_alpha   90.00
_cell.angle_beta   90.00
_cell.angle_gamma   90.00
#
_symmetry.space_group_name_H-M   'P 1'
#
loop_
_entity.id
_entity.type
_entity.pdbx_description
1 polymer ?
#
loop_
_entity_poly.entity_id
_entity_poly.type
_entity_poly.pdbx_seq_one_letter_code
_entity_poly.pdbx_strand_id
1 'polypeptide(L)'
;QQEAQHLLAHRAHVDALIKRYPSLQKTLDNTIQHYENLYEKECLDYHLAYVAGEAAFAPFFGMCIDNREAFFRKGDANVSSLFLWHFCEEIEHRSSGLKIYNHVVGGWWWKIRKLPSMIRHIEECFAAISRDFQKHVPASDWGNDINVFSNPLKDVSIKSRLRCVVGVLAAQMPWHNPAHTSVPGWVGKWSDSYEENQDMARFFGSDEP
;
A
#
# COMPACT_ATOMS: atom_id res chain seq x y z
N GLN A 1 -10.52 12.63 -6.57
CA GLN A 1 -10.47 13.43 -5.31
C GLN A 1 -9.85 12.63 -4.15
N GLN A 2 -10.16 11.34 -3.97
CA GLN A 2 -9.62 10.48 -2.91
C GLN A 2 -8.09 10.39 -2.98
N GLU A 3 -7.51 10.05 -4.12
CA GLU A 3 -6.05 9.95 -4.31
C GLU A 3 -5.31 11.25 -3.95
N ALA A 4 -5.92 12.41 -4.22
CA ALA A 4 -5.32 13.68 -3.82
C ALA A 4 -5.30 13.87 -2.29
N GLN A 5 -6.28 13.31 -1.59
CA GLN A 5 -6.31 13.34 -0.12
C GLN A 5 -5.30 12.37 0.48
N HIS A 6 -5.13 11.16 -0.12
CA HIS A 6 -4.05 10.25 0.24
C HIS A 6 -2.69 10.95 0.15
N LEU A 7 -2.42 11.59 -1.00
CA LEU A 7 -1.18 12.32 -1.21
C LEU A 7 -0.95 13.39 -0.13
N LEU A 8 -1.95 14.20 0.19
CA LEU A 8 -1.83 15.27 1.18
C LEU A 8 -1.57 14.73 2.59
N ALA A 9 -2.31 13.67 3.00
CA ALA A 9 -2.18 13.08 4.31
C ALA A 9 -0.82 12.39 4.50
N HIS A 10 -0.40 11.59 3.53
CA HIS A 10 0.93 10.96 3.57
C HIS A 10 2.05 11.99 3.42
N ARG A 11 1.85 13.06 2.67
CA ARG A 11 2.83 14.15 2.59
C ARG A 11 3.07 14.79 3.96
N ALA A 12 2.02 15.08 4.72
CA ALA A 12 2.16 15.60 6.07
C ALA A 12 2.95 14.67 6.99
N HIS A 13 2.73 13.34 6.88
CA HIS A 13 3.50 12.33 7.60
C HIS A 13 4.98 12.33 7.19
N VAL A 14 5.28 12.35 5.90
CA VAL A 14 6.65 12.38 5.38
C VAL A 14 7.36 13.67 5.79
N ASP A 15 6.69 14.82 5.73
CA ASP A 15 7.25 16.11 6.15
C ASP A 15 7.61 16.11 7.65
N ALA A 16 6.78 15.48 8.50
CA ALA A 16 7.09 15.28 9.91
C ALA A 16 8.33 14.41 10.15
N LEU A 17 8.47 13.32 9.36
CA LEU A 17 9.67 12.46 9.39
C LEU A 17 10.92 13.24 8.95
N ILE A 18 10.85 13.99 7.86
CA ILE A 18 11.98 14.77 7.34
C ILE A 18 12.36 15.88 8.32
N LYS A 19 11.40 16.51 8.98
CA LYS A 19 11.68 17.51 10.02
C LYS A 19 12.51 16.89 11.17
N ARG A 20 12.25 15.64 11.53
CA ARG A 20 12.98 14.92 12.56
C ARG A 20 14.30 14.33 12.05
N TYR A 21 14.31 13.84 10.81
CA TYR A 21 15.46 13.19 10.16
C TYR A 21 15.75 13.85 8.80
N PRO A 22 16.41 15.01 8.77
CA PRO A 22 16.56 15.81 7.54
C PRO A 22 17.24 15.09 6.38
N SER A 23 18.08 14.08 6.66
CA SER A 23 18.73 13.27 5.63
C SER A 23 17.76 12.48 4.77
N LEU A 24 16.52 12.24 5.23
CA LEU A 24 15.47 11.56 4.46
C LEU A 24 14.89 12.43 3.33
N GLN A 25 15.14 13.76 3.32
CA GLN A 25 14.75 14.62 2.19
C GLN A 25 15.33 14.09 0.88
N LYS A 26 16.61 13.71 0.88
CA LYS A 26 17.27 13.16 -0.31
C LYS A 26 16.62 11.85 -0.77
N THR A 27 16.16 11.03 0.17
CA THR A 27 15.44 9.77 -0.15
C THR A 27 14.13 10.07 -0.86
N LEU A 28 13.38 11.05 -0.36
CA LEU A 28 12.14 11.51 -1.00
C LEU A 28 12.41 12.03 -2.42
N ASP A 29 13.40 12.93 -2.57
CA ASP A 29 13.74 13.53 -3.87
C ASP A 29 14.15 12.45 -4.89
N ASN A 30 14.99 11.49 -4.48
CA ASN A 30 15.40 10.36 -5.31
C ASN A 30 14.20 9.47 -5.69
N THR A 31 13.26 9.24 -4.78
CA THR A 31 12.06 8.43 -5.06
C THR A 31 11.16 9.13 -6.07
N ILE A 32 10.93 10.43 -5.90
CA ILE A 32 10.17 11.23 -6.86
C ILE A 32 10.83 11.17 -8.24
N GLN A 33 12.14 11.41 -8.31
CA GLN A 33 12.90 11.36 -9.58
C GLN A 33 12.82 9.98 -10.23
N HIS A 34 12.76 8.89 -9.45
CA HIS A 34 12.64 7.53 -9.98
C HIS A 34 11.28 7.33 -10.67
N TYR A 35 10.19 7.85 -10.10
CA TYR A 35 8.87 7.83 -10.72
C TYR A 35 8.75 8.77 -11.92
N GLU A 36 9.36 9.96 -11.87
CA GLU A 36 9.41 10.89 -13.01
C GLU A 36 10.14 10.26 -14.20
N ASN A 37 11.29 9.62 -13.97
CA ASN A 37 12.02 8.91 -15.02
C ASN A 37 11.18 7.77 -15.63
N LEU A 38 10.41 7.04 -14.83
CA LEU A 38 9.49 6.03 -15.34
C LEU A 38 8.38 6.67 -16.19
N TYR A 39 7.83 7.80 -15.73
CA TYR A 39 6.77 8.51 -16.43
C TYR A 39 7.23 9.03 -17.79
N GLU A 40 8.42 9.58 -17.88
CA GLU A 40 9.00 10.07 -19.13
C GLU A 40 9.41 8.96 -20.11
N LYS A 41 9.85 7.82 -19.58
CA LYS A 41 10.37 6.71 -20.39
C LYS A 41 9.27 5.83 -20.99
N GLU A 42 8.22 5.58 -20.24
CA GLU A 42 7.20 4.60 -20.60
C GLU A 42 5.96 5.28 -21.24
N CYS A 43 5.24 4.54 -22.06
CA CYS A 43 4.03 5.03 -22.73
C CYS A 43 2.79 4.97 -21.82
N LEU A 44 1.73 5.67 -22.22
CA LEU A 44 0.45 5.69 -21.50
C LEU A 44 -0.09 4.28 -21.20
N ASP A 45 0.01 3.37 -22.17
CA ASP A 45 -0.45 1.98 -21.99
C ASP A 45 0.27 1.27 -20.86
N TYR A 46 1.58 1.57 -20.68
CA TYR A 46 2.37 1.04 -19.57
C TYR A 46 1.87 1.60 -18.25
N HIS A 47 1.62 2.89 -18.16
CA HIS A 47 1.13 3.52 -16.93
C HIS A 47 -0.25 3.00 -16.55
N LEU A 48 -1.14 2.83 -17.52
CA LEU A 48 -2.46 2.25 -17.27
C LEU A 48 -2.37 0.78 -16.83
N ALA A 49 -1.42 0.01 -17.39
CA ALA A 49 -1.17 -1.35 -16.93
C ALA A 49 -0.54 -1.40 -15.54
N TYR A 50 0.30 -0.41 -15.18
CA TYR A 50 0.90 -0.28 -13.87
C TYR A 50 -0.18 -0.05 -12.80
N VAL A 51 -1.06 0.95 -13.02
CA VAL A 51 -2.21 1.20 -12.13
C VAL A 51 -3.17 0.00 -12.08
N ALA A 52 -3.42 -0.68 -13.21
CA ALA A 52 -4.20 -1.92 -13.21
C ALA A 52 -3.54 -3.06 -12.43
N GLY A 53 -2.21 -3.04 -12.33
CA GLY A 53 -1.43 -3.97 -11.50
C GLY A 53 -1.67 -3.76 -10.00
N GLU A 54 -2.02 -2.56 -9.59
CA GLU A 54 -2.37 -2.22 -8.19
C GLU A 54 -3.58 -3.01 -7.69
N ALA A 55 -4.49 -3.43 -8.56
CA ALA A 55 -5.56 -4.35 -8.20
C ALA A 55 -5.05 -5.66 -7.55
N ALA A 56 -3.78 -6.03 -7.81
CA ALA A 56 -3.12 -7.15 -7.15
C ALA A 56 -2.75 -6.86 -5.68
N PHE A 57 -2.68 -5.59 -5.29
CA PHE A 57 -2.39 -5.22 -3.90
C PHE A 57 -3.61 -5.34 -2.98
N ALA A 58 -4.84 -5.38 -3.51
CA ALA A 58 -6.03 -5.54 -2.68
C ALA A 58 -5.97 -6.77 -1.73
N PRO A 59 -5.47 -7.96 -2.14
CA PRO A 59 -5.22 -9.07 -1.21
C PRO A 59 -4.17 -8.77 -0.14
N PHE A 60 -3.17 -7.93 -0.45
CA PHE A 60 -2.16 -7.50 0.52
C PHE A 60 -2.77 -6.52 1.52
N PHE A 61 -3.51 -5.50 1.08
CA PHE A 61 -4.21 -4.57 1.96
C PHE A 61 -5.21 -5.31 2.86
N GLY A 62 -5.99 -6.25 2.28
CA GLY A 62 -6.88 -7.11 3.05
C GLY A 62 -6.15 -7.94 4.11
N MET A 63 -4.97 -8.48 3.78
CA MET A 63 -4.13 -9.18 4.76
C MET A 63 -3.66 -8.24 5.88
N CYS A 64 -3.25 -7.02 5.56
CA CYS A 64 -2.82 -6.03 6.56
C CYS A 64 -3.97 -5.65 7.50
N ILE A 65 -5.18 -5.44 6.97
CA ILE A 65 -6.37 -5.11 7.75
C ILE A 65 -6.80 -6.29 8.64
N ASP A 66 -6.86 -7.51 8.09
CA ASP A 66 -7.20 -8.72 8.86
C ASP A 66 -6.19 -9.02 9.98
N ASN A 67 -4.93 -8.57 9.82
CA ASN A 67 -3.86 -8.76 10.80
C ASN A 67 -3.36 -7.42 11.34
N ARG A 68 -4.23 -6.41 11.46
CA ARG A 68 -3.87 -5.04 11.86
C ARG A 68 -3.09 -4.97 13.18
N GLU A 69 -3.40 -5.85 14.13
CA GLU A 69 -2.65 -5.96 15.39
C GLU A 69 -1.18 -6.31 15.17
N ALA A 70 -0.90 -7.21 14.23
CA ALA A 70 0.48 -7.61 13.92
C ALA A 70 1.27 -6.49 13.22
N PHE A 71 0.59 -5.72 12.35
CA PHE A 71 1.26 -4.69 11.55
C PHE A 71 1.37 -3.34 12.27
N PHE A 72 0.33 -2.93 13.00
CA PHE A 72 0.18 -1.54 13.44
C PHE A 72 0.23 -1.34 14.95
N ARG A 73 -0.03 -2.37 15.77
CA ARG A 73 -0.14 -2.27 17.23
C ARG A 73 1.04 -1.60 17.92
N LYS A 74 2.24 -1.71 17.35
CA LYS A 74 3.48 -1.18 17.94
C LYS A 74 3.84 0.23 17.43
N GLY A 75 3.09 0.75 16.48
CA GLY A 75 3.31 2.05 15.87
C GLY A 75 2.61 3.18 16.61
N ASP A 76 2.82 4.40 16.12
CA ASP A 76 2.04 5.56 16.51
C ASP A 76 0.58 5.40 16.07
N ALA A 77 -0.38 5.66 16.95
CA ALA A 77 -1.80 5.42 16.69
C ALA A 77 -2.34 6.26 15.52
N ASN A 78 -1.88 7.52 15.38
CA ASN A 78 -2.33 8.38 14.29
C ASN A 78 -1.78 7.89 12.94
N VAL A 79 -0.50 7.49 12.91
CA VAL A 79 0.11 6.92 11.70
C VAL A 79 -0.53 5.60 11.33
N SER A 80 -0.81 4.74 12.30
CA SER A 80 -1.49 3.47 12.09
C SER A 80 -2.91 3.66 11.55
N SER A 81 -3.66 4.61 12.09
CA SER A 81 -4.99 4.97 11.60
C SER A 81 -4.95 5.56 10.18
N LEU A 82 -3.93 6.38 9.85
CA LEU A 82 -3.71 6.89 8.51
C LEU A 82 -3.53 5.76 7.48
N PHE A 83 -2.72 4.75 7.79
CA PHE A 83 -2.51 3.61 6.90
C PHE A 83 -3.74 2.72 6.80
N LEU A 84 -4.48 2.49 7.88
CA LEU A 84 -5.71 1.71 7.85
C LEU A 84 -6.79 2.41 7.03
N TRP A 85 -6.95 3.73 7.19
CA TRP A 85 -7.83 4.53 6.35
C TRP A 85 -7.48 4.39 4.86
N HIS A 86 -6.21 4.59 4.51
CA HIS A 86 -5.75 4.44 3.14
C HIS A 86 -6.06 3.03 2.59
N PHE A 87 -5.74 1.97 3.34
CA PHE A 87 -5.99 0.60 2.88
C PHE A 87 -7.50 0.28 2.74
N CYS A 88 -8.37 0.87 3.56
CA CYS A 88 -9.80 0.73 3.39
C CYS A 88 -10.27 1.36 2.07
N GLU A 89 -9.83 2.58 1.77
CA GLU A 89 -10.18 3.27 0.53
C GLU A 89 -9.60 2.53 -0.70
N GLU A 90 -8.37 2.02 -0.64
CA GLU A 90 -7.79 1.19 -1.71
C GLU A 90 -8.61 -0.08 -1.99
N ILE A 91 -9.20 -0.67 -0.96
CA ILE A 91 -10.09 -1.81 -1.13
C ILE A 91 -11.41 -1.40 -1.80
N GLU A 92 -11.94 -0.22 -1.51
CA GLU A 92 -13.17 0.28 -2.14
C GLU A 92 -12.99 0.47 -3.65
N HIS A 93 -11.93 1.13 -4.09
CA HIS A 93 -11.70 1.41 -5.52
C HIS A 93 -10.77 0.41 -6.24
N ARG A 94 -10.49 -0.75 -5.65
CA ARG A 94 -9.62 -1.81 -6.18
C ARG A 94 -9.89 -2.27 -7.62
N SER A 95 -11.07 -2.00 -8.17
CA SER A 95 -11.42 -2.37 -9.54
C SER A 95 -11.24 -1.23 -10.56
N SER A 96 -11.00 -0.01 -10.11
CA SER A 96 -11.04 1.19 -10.96
C SER A 96 -9.91 1.18 -11.99
N GLY A 97 -8.67 0.98 -11.55
CA GLY A 97 -7.51 0.92 -12.43
C GLY A 97 -7.62 -0.18 -13.50
N LEU A 98 -8.06 -1.37 -13.11
CA LEU A 98 -8.23 -2.49 -14.04
C LEU A 98 -9.36 -2.22 -15.06
N LYS A 99 -10.46 -1.59 -14.65
CA LYS A 99 -11.56 -1.21 -15.57
C LYS A 99 -11.09 -0.20 -16.60
N ILE A 100 -10.34 0.83 -16.18
CA ILE A 100 -9.78 1.84 -17.07
C ILE A 100 -8.82 1.19 -18.07
N TYR A 101 -7.88 0.36 -17.59
CA TYR A 101 -6.95 -0.37 -18.44
C TYR A 101 -7.69 -1.21 -19.49
N ASN A 102 -8.66 -2.00 -19.08
CA ASN A 102 -9.40 -2.89 -19.98
C ASN A 102 -10.21 -2.10 -21.04
N HIS A 103 -10.68 -0.90 -20.71
CA HIS A 103 -11.42 -0.05 -21.63
C HIS A 103 -10.51 0.66 -22.64
N VAL A 104 -9.35 1.15 -22.20
CA VAL A 104 -8.46 2.00 -23.02
C VAL A 104 -7.44 1.17 -23.80
N VAL A 105 -6.82 0.21 -23.15
CA VAL A 105 -5.71 -0.59 -23.72
C VAL A 105 -6.16 -2.01 -24.02
N GLY A 106 -6.73 -2.69 -23.05
CA GLY A 106 -7.04 -4.12 -23.13
C GLY A 106 -5.80 -5.00 -23.29
N GLY A 107 -6.02 -6.28 -23.55
CA GLY A 107 -4.91 -7.17 -23.87
C GLY A 107 -4.16 -7.70 -22.64
N TRP A 108 -4.70 -8.77 -22.04
CA TRP A 108 -4.11 -9.44 -20.88
C TRP A 108 -2.63 -9.80 -21.05
N TRP A 109 -2.24 -10.34 -22.22
CA TRP A 109 -0.86 -10.72 -22.49
C TRP A 109 0.11 -9.54 -22.46
N TRP A 110 -0.32 -8.37 -22.87
CA TRP A 110 0.50 -7.17 -22.85
C TRP A 110 0.79 -6.77 -21.40
N LYS A 111 -0.25 -6.73 -20.54
CA LYS A 111 -0.11 -6.47 -19.10
C LYS A 111 0.85 -7.47 -18.44
N ILE A 112 0.68 -8.78 -18.67
CA ILE A 112 1.51 -9.82 -18.07
C ILE A 112 2.98 -9.70 -18.49
N ARG A 113 3.26 -9.36 -19.74
CA ARG A 113 4.65 -9.16 -20.20
C ARG A 113 5.33 -7.96 -19.51
N LYS A 114 4.56 -6.95 -19.12
CA LYS A 114 5.10 -5.76 -18.45
C LYS A 114 5.23 -5.93 -16.93
N LEU A 115 4.52 -6.89 -16.35
CA LEU A 115 4.50 -7.14 -14.90
C LEU A 115 5.90 -7.28 -14.28
N PRO A 116 6.88 -8.00 -14.85
CA PRO A 116 8.22 -8.09 -14.26
C PRO A 116 8.93 -6.75 -14.13
N SER A 117 8.76 -5.83 -15.10
CA SER A 117 9.36 -4.49 -15.02
C SER A 117 8.68 -3.61 -13.97
N MET A 118 7.37 -3.76 -13.81
CA MET A 118 6.60 -3.05 -12.77
C MET A 118 7.01 -3.53 -11.37
N ILE A 119 7.08 -4.84 -11.16
CA ILE A 119 7.52 -5.43 -9.88
C ILE A 119 8.93 -4.94 -9.55
N ARG A 120 9.86 -5.01 -10.51
CA ARG A 120 11.23 -4.53 -10.31
C ARG A 120 11.28 -3.07 -9.88
N HIS A 121 10.51 -2.20 -10.54
CA HIS A 121 10.44 -0.78 -10.20
C HIS A 121 9.99 -0.58 -8.74
N ILE A 122 8.92 -1.27 -8.32
CA ILE A 122 8.41 -1.21 -6.95
C ILE A 122 9.47 -1.72 -5.96
N GLU A 123 10.09 -2.87 -6.24
CA GLU A 123 11.13 -3.45 -5.39
C GLU A 123 12.34 -2.53 -5.24
N GLU A 124 12.80 -1.90 -6.32
CA GLU A 124 13.91 -0.94 -6.30
C GLU A 124 13.59 0.27 -5.44
N CYS A 125 12.38 0.85 -5.57
CA CYS A 125 11.90 1.94 -4.73
C CYS A 125 11.87 1.55 -3.25
N PHE A 126 11.20 0.45 -2.91
CA PHE A 126 11.11 -0.01 -1.52
C PHE A 126 12.45 -0.37 -0.91
N ALA A 127 13.34 -1.01 -1.67
CA ALA A 127 14.68 -1.35 -1.21
C ALA A 127 15.53 -0.09 -0.97
N ALA A 128 15.40 0.94 -1.81
CA ALA A 128 16.09 2.20 -1.63
C ALA A 128 15.60 2.93 -0.38
N ILE A 129 14.28 3.08 -0.23
CA ILE A 129 13.63 3.71 0.92
C ILE A 129 14.03 2.98 2.22
N SER A 130 13.95 1.65 2.24
CA SER A 130 14.27 0.85 3.42
C SER A 130 15.73 0.99 3.84
N ARG A 131 16.67 0.96 2.88
CA ARG A 131 18.10 1.16 3.14
C ARG A 131 18.40 2.54 3.73
N ASP A 132 17.82 3.58 3.12
CA ASP A 132 18.04 4.95 3.55
C ASP A 132 17.41 5.20 4.92
N PHE A 133 16.23 4.65 5.17
CA PHE A 133 15.60 4.72 6.48
C PHE A 133 16.48 4.08 7.56
N GLN A 134 16.94 2.85 7.34
CA GLN A 134 17.85 2.16 8.28
C GLN A 134 19.17 2.91 8.50
N LYS A 135 19.66 3.61 7.48
CA LYS A 135 20.90 4.39 7.55
C LYS A 135 20.73 5.70 8.32
N HIS A 136 19.60 6.36 8.17
CA HIS A 136 19.41 7.74 8.61
C HIS A 136 18.54 7.88 9.87
N VAL A 137 17.76 6.85 10.21
CA VAL A 137 16.95 6.81 11.42
C VAL A 137 17.65 5.93 12.45
N PRO A 138 17.93 6.43 13.66
CA PRO A 138 18.53 5.62 14.73
C PRO A 138 17.69 4.39 15.07
N ALA A 139 18.32 3.26 15.32
CA ALA A 139 17.63 2.01 15.66
C ALA A 139 16.74 2.13 16.91
N SER A 140 17.08 3.02 17.84
CA SER A 140 16.25 3.34 19.01
C SER A 140 14.88 3.91 18.64
N ASP A 141 14.75 4.48 17.45
CA ASP A 141 13.54 5.16 16.97
C ASP A 141 12.69 4.27 16.04
N TRP A 142 13.11 3.03 15.77
CA TRP A 142 12.35 2.07 14.95
C TRP A 142 11.16 1.42 15.68
N GLY A 143 10.83 1.89 16.87
CA GLY A 143 9.83 1.29 17.73
C GLY A 143 10.34 0.06 18.47
N ASN A 144 9.43 -0.78 18.95
CA ASN A 144 9.78 -1.91 19.83
C ASN A 144 10.26 -3.15 19.06
N ASP A 145 10.34 -3.13 17.74
CA ASP A 145 10.71 -4.29 16.94
C ASP A 145 11.79 -3.99 15.91
N ILE A 146 13.05 -4.18 16.34
CA ILE A 146 14.22 -4.00 15.48
C ILE A 146 14.28 -5.00 14.32
N ASN A 147 13.46 -6.07 14.36
CA ASN A 147 13.42 -7.10 13.32
C ASN A 147 12.35 -6.80 12.24
N VAL A 148 11.65 -5.69 12.31
CA VAL A 148 10.58 -5.33 11.35
C VAL A 148 11.06 -5.39 9.90
N PHE A 149 12.28 -4.95 9.62
CA PHE A 149 12.85 -4.97 8.26
C PHE A 149 13.33 -6.36 7.82
N SER A 150 13.71 -7.23 8.75
CA SER A 150 14.21 -8.58 8.43
C SER A 150 13.10 -9.61 8.32
N ASN A 151 12.02 -9.44 9.05
CA ASN A 151 10.86 -10.36 9.00
C ASN A 151 9.54 -9.63 9.31
N PRO A 152 9.04 -8.80 8.37
CA PRO A 152 7.84 -7.99 8.56
C PRO A 152 6.56 -8.82 8.75
N LEU A 153 6.57 -10.08 8.35
CA LEU A 153 5.42 -10.98 8.41
C LEU A 153 5.47 -11.99 9.57
N LYS A 154 6.43 -11.87 10.51
CA LYS A 154 6.63 -12.89 11.55
C LYS A 154 5.38 -13.20 12.38
N ASP A 155 4.58 -12.17 12.66
CA ASP A 155 3.38 -12.27 13.50
C ASP A 155 2.09 -12.56 12.65
N VAL A 156 2.24 -12.71 11.33
CA VAL A 156 1.15 -13.04 10.41
C VAL A 156 1.08 -14.56 10.20
N SER A 157 -0.10 -15.16 10.33
CA SER A 157 -0.26 -16.59 10.16
C SER A 157 0.11 -17.08 8.75
N ILE A 158 0.65 -18.30 8.64
CA ILE A 158 0.99 -18.92 7.34
C ILE A 158 -0.24 -18.97 6.43
N LYS A 159 -1.43 -19.25 6.99
CA LYS A 159 -2.68 -19.27 6.24
C LYS A 159 -2.99 -17.91 5.62
N SER A 160 -2.80 -16.82 6.36
CA SER A 160 -3.01 -15.45 5.88
C SER A 160 -2.03 -15.08 4.76
N ARG A 161 -0.74 -15.40 4.95
CA ARG A 161 0.28 -15.21 3.91
C ARG A 161 -0.03 -15.97 2.64
N LEU A 162 -0.40 -17.26 2.74
CA LEU A 162 -0.74 -18.10 1.59
C LEU A 162 -1.98 -17.56 0.87
N ARG A 163 -3.02 -17.13 1.61
CA ARG A 163 -4.21 -16.49 1.03
C ARG A 163 -3.83 -15.23 0.25
N CYS A 164 -2.96 -14.39 0.79
CA CYS A 164 -2.46 -13.20 0.12
C CYS A 164 -1.74 -13.56 -1.19
N VAL A 165 -0.78 -14.49 -1.17
CA VAL A 165 -0.04 -14.93 -2.36
C VAL A 165 -0.99 -15.48 -3.43
N VAL A 166 -1.92 -16.37 -3.06
CA VAL A 166 -2.92 -16.91 -3.97
C VAL A 166 -3.81 -15.81 -4.55
N GLY A 167 -4.21 -14.84 -3.71
CA GLY A 167 -5.00 -13.68 -4.14
C GLY A 167 -4.26 -12.81 -5.16
N VAL A 168 -2.98 -12.50 -4.89
CA VAL A 168 -2.12 -11.72 -5.81
C VAL A 168 -1.96 -12.44 -7.15
N LEU A 169 -1.71 -13.76 -7.14
CA LEU A 169 -1.61 -14.54 -8.37
C LEU A 169 -2.95 -14.60 -9.13
N ALA A 170 -4.05 -14.82 -8.43
CA ALA A 170 -5.39 -14.82 -9.01
C ALA A 170 -5.74 -13.47 -9.64
N ALA A 171 -5.31 -12.37 -9.04
CA ALA A 171 -5.53 -11.02 -9.57
C ALA A 171 -4.85 -10.77 -10.93
N GLN A 172 -3.89 -11.60 -11.31
CA GLN A 172 -3.25 -11.51 -12.62
C GLN A 172 -4.03 -12.25 -13.72
N MET A 173 -5.00 -13.08 -13.37
CA MET A 173 -5.72 -13.91 -14.35
C MET A 173 -6.69 -13.06 -15.20
N PRO A 174 -6.91 -13.43 -16.49
CA PRO A 174 -7.75 -12.63 -17.39
C PRO A 174 -9.24 -12.60 -17.01
N TRP A 175 -9.68 -13.58 -16.22
CA TRP A 175 -11.06 -13.68 -15.72
C TRP A 175 -11.23 -13.03 -14.33
N HIS A 176 -10.15 -12.51 -13.75
CA HIS A 176 -10.24 -11.89 -12.42
C HIS A 176 -11.07 -10.61 -12.47
N ASN A 177 -12.02 -10.53 -11.56
CA ASN A 177 -12.79 -9.32 -11.32
C ASN A 177 -12.57 -8.88 -9.86
N PRO A 178 -11.81 -7.81 -9.61
CA PRO A 178 -11.54 -7.33 -8.25
C PRO A 178 -12.81 -6.98 -7.46
N ALA A 179 -13.89 -6.62 -8.13
CA ALA A 179 -15.17 -6.34 -7.48
C ALA A 179 -15.76 -7.55 -6.75
N HIS A 180 -15.37 -8.78 -7.15
CA HIS A 180 -15.81 -10.02 -6.49
C HIS A 180 -14.87 -10.47 -5.36
N THR A 181 -13.78 -9.76 -5.12
CA THR A 181 -12.90 -10.06 -3.98
C THR A 181 -13.61 -9.70 -2.69
N SER A 182 -13.63 -10.64 -1.74
CA SER A 182 -14.24 -10.40 -0.44
C SER A 182 -13.55 -9.26 0.29
N VAL A 183 -14.34 -8.33 0.81
CA VAL A 183 -13.87 -7.24 1.67
C VAL A 183 -13.73 -7.76 3.09
N PRO A 184 -12.65 -7.45 3.82
CA PRO A 184 -12.55 -7.76 5.25
C PRO A 184 -13.75 -7.20 6.00
N GLY A 185 -14.35 -7.98 6.90
CA GLY A 185 -15.55 -7.55 7.63
C GLY A 185 -15.35 -6.30 8.50
N TRP A 186 -14.10 -6.07 8.92
CA TRP A 186 -13.75 -4.87 9.68
C TRP A 186 -13.88 -3.58 8.86
N VAL A 187 -13.68 -3.63 7.53
CA VAL A 187 -13.77 -2.44 6.64
C VAL A 187 -15.19 -1.85 6.67
N GLY A 188 -16.23 -2.69 6.64
CA GLY A 188 -17.61 -2.21 6.72
C GLY A 188 -17.87 -1.44 8.03
N LYS A 189 -17.46 -2.01 9.16
CA LYS A 189 -17.61 -1.34 10.45
C LYS A 189 -16.81 -0.03 10.53
N TRP A 190 -15.62 -0.02 9.94
CA TRP A 190 -14.79 1.18 9.86
C TRP A 190 -15.47 2.27 9.03
N SER A 191 -16.02 1.94 7.85
CA SER A 191 -16.76 2.87 7.00
C SER A 191 -17.98 3.46 7.71
N ASP A 192 -18.76 2.62 8.40
CA ASP A 192 -19.93 3.07 9.16
C ASP A 192 -19.53 4.12 10.21
N SER A 193 -18.45 3.86 10.96
CA SER A 193 -17.94 4.77 11.98
C SER A 193 -17.38 6.07 11.38
N TYR A 194 -16.74 6.00 10.21
CA TYR A 194 -16.26 7.16 9.48
C TYR A 194 -17.42 8.06 9.03
N GLU A 195 -18.49 7.48 8.49
CA GLU A 195 -19.71 8.20 8.09
C GLU A 195 -20.42 8.84 9.30
N GLU A 196 -20.35 8.23 10.47
CA GLU A 196 -20.87 8.78 11.73
C GLU A 196 -19.98 9.89 12.33
N ASN A 197 -18.91 10.31 11.65
CA ASN A 197 -17.95 11.32 12.09
C ASN A 197 -17.27 11.00 13.44
N GLN A 198 -16.98 9.74 13.69
CA GLN A 198 -16.22 9.34 14.89
C GLN A 198 -14.75 9.76 14.75
N ASP A 199 -14.04 9.86 15.87
CA ASP A 199 -12.60 10.18 15.88
C ASP A 199 -11.76 9.00 15.37
N MET A 200 -11.55 8.94 14.06
CA MET A 200 -10.84 7.86 13.38
C MET A 200 -9.35 7.80 13.72
N ALA A 201 -8.78 8.86 14.30
CA ALA A 201 -7.38 8.86 14.75
C ALA A 201 -7.12 7.88 15.90
N ARG A 202 -8.16 7.41 16.57
CA ARG A 202 -8.09 6.48 17.69
C ARG A 202 -8.63 5.09 17.40
N PHE A 203 -9.02 4.86 16.16
CA PHE A 203 -9.67 3.60 15.76
C PHE A 203 -8.73 2.40 15.74
N PHE A 204 -7.42 2.65 15.73
CA PHE A 204 -6.43 1.60 15.80
C PHE A 204 -6.38 1.00 17.21
N GLY A 205 -6.42 -0.32 17.29
CA GLY A 205 -6.27 -1.07 18.56
C GLY A 205 -7.54 -1.14 19.42
N SER A 206 -8.69 -0.63 18.95
CA SER A 206 -9.97 -1.02 19.50
C SER A 206 -10.40 -2.35 18.90
N ASP A 207 -10.81 -3.31 19.71
CA ASP A 207 -11.33 -4.60 19.25
C ASP A 207 -12.66 -4.43 18.47
N GLU A 208 -13.28 -3.27 18.61
CA GLU A 208 -14.46 -2.84 17.86
C GLU A 208 -14.26 -1.41 17.37
N PRO A 209 -14.60 -1.14 16.07
CA PRO A 209 -14.84 0.20 15.61
C PRO A 209 -16.09 0.73 16.29
#